data_8cb955deb2f079f7eb80a47c89a468f6
#
_entry.id   8cb955deb2f079f7eb80a47c89a468f6
#
_cell.length_a   1.000
_cell.length_b   1.000
_cell.length_c   1.000
_cell.angle_alpha   90.00
_cell.angle_beta   90.00
_cell.angle_gamma   90.00
#
_symmetry.space_group_name_H-M   'P 1'
#
loop_
_entity.id
_entity.type
_entity.pdbx_description
1 polymer ?
#
loop_
_entity_poly.entity_id
_entity_poly.type
_entity_poly.pdbx_seq_one_letter_code
_entity_poly.pdbx_strand_id
1 'polypeptide(L)'
;MKKLRYIIIAFLSLGLFSCSDYLEHNFNDQMTIEEVFSKRPTTERFLAGLYGYIPEEINAYDQSFVPCADDAYFSWEKMDYELVNSGSYNQSTTGVRGEWTPKFNPWSKYYVAINQATTFIAHIDECKELTGEEREVMKAEARFLRAYYYFNLFKQYGPIYLWYDQIADLAIKSEVIDRNTVDECVGFIEKEMYDAAQILPKTIQDPTTWMGRMTKGAALGMRSRVLLFAARPLFNGGGSIGYGRGMVNHEGKPIFPQGEDLNKWTKAAEAAKMVIDLDVYKLHFNKTETDPVLKAMNSYREVFTEKWNEELIIARYY
;
A
#
# COMPACT_ATOMS: atom_id res chain seq x y z
N MET A 1 -38.74 26.26 -64.34
CA MET A 1 -38.41 24.97 -63.75
C MET A 1 -36.91 24.64 -63.73
N LYS A 2 -36.11 24.99 -64.75
CA LYS A 2 -34.65 24.71 -64.74
C LYS A 2 -33.89 25.48 -63.66
N LYS A 3 -34.20 26.77 -63.42
CA LYS A 3 -33.53 27.61 -62.42
C LYS A 3 -33.79 27.12 -60.96
N LEU A 4 -34.98 26.57 -60.68
CA LEU A 4 -35.30 26.03 -59.36
C LEU A 4 -34.51 24.72 -59.04
N ARG A 5 -34.20 23.90 -60.03
CA ARG A 5 -33.35 22.72 -59.86
C ARG A 5 -31.91 23.08 -59.52
N TYR A 6 -31.34 24.11 -60.05
CA TYR A 6 -29.98 24.57 -59.69
C TYR A 6 -29.88 25.15 -58.30
N ILE A 7 -30.96 25.82 -57.83
CA ILE A 7 -31.03 26.36 -56.46
C ILE A 7 -31.10 25.20 -55.45
N ILE A 8 -31.90 24.15 -55.72
CA ILE A 8 -32.00 22.99 -54.86
C ILE A 8 -30.67 22.20 -54.81
N ILE A 9 -29.97 22.07 -55.93
CA ILE A 9 -28.67 21.41 -55.99
C ILE A 9 -27.60 22.20 -55.25
N ALA A 10 -27.60 23.54 -55.35
CA ALA A 10 -26.68 24.41 -54.61
C ALA A 10 -26.96 24.40 -53.10
N PHE A 11 -28.23 24.25 -52.66
CA PHE A 11 -28.57 24.10 -51.22
C PHE A 11 -28.21 22.72 -50.66
N LEU A 12 -28.31 21.68 -51.49
CA LEU A 12 -27.89 20.32 -51.08
C LEU A 12 -26.37 20.17 -50.98
N SER A 13 -25.59 20.91 -51.77
CA SER A 13 -24.12 20.87 -51.70
C SER A 13 -23.53 21.66 -50.54
N LEU A 14 -24.24 22.63 -49.97
CA LEU A 14 -23.86 23.37 -48.77
C LEU A 14 -24.07 22.59 -47.46
N GLY A 15 -24.91 21.54 -47.49
CA GLY A 15 -25.15 20.66 -46.32
C GLY A 15 -24.10 19.57 -46.09
N LEU A 16 -23.09 19.44 -46.98
CA LEU A 16 -22.05 18.38 -46.88
C LEU A 16 -20.78 18.83 -46.18
N PHE A 17 -20.67 20.08 -45.74
CA PHE A 17 -19.64 20.51 -44.81
C PHE A 17 -20.12 20.24 -43.38
N SER A 18 -20.35 18.98 -43.05
CA SER A 18 -20.49 18.52 -41.65
C SER A 18 -19.13 18.67 -40.99
N CYS A 19 -19.04 19.47 -39.95
CA CYS A 19 -17.84 19.56 -39.13
C CYS A 19 -17.51 18.18 -38.57
N SER A 20 -16.48 17.53 -39.08
CA SER A 20 -15.94 16.27 -38.57
C SER A 20 -15.45 16.44 -37.10
N ASP A 21 -15.02 17.63 -36.72
CA ASP A 21 -14.54 17.97 -35.38
C ASP A 21 -15.62 17.86 -34.27
N TYR A 22 -16.92 17.90 -34.61
CA TYR A 22 -17.97 17.75 -33.59
C TYR A 22 -18.16 16.31 -33.15
N LEU A 23 -17.71 15.33 -33.95
CA LEU A 23 -17.80 13.89 -33.59
C LEU A 23 -16.50 13.34 -33.04
N GLU A 24 -15.40 14.08 -33.08
CA GLU A 24 -14.18 13.80 -32.34
C GLU A 24 -14.23 14.30 -30.89
N HIS A 25 -15.40 14.23 -30.27
CA HIS A 25 -15.44 14.23 -28.82
C HIS A 25 -14.83 12.91 -28.40
N ASN A 26 -13.57 12.95 -28.00
CA ASN A 26 -12.94 11.90 -27.25
C ASN A 26 -13.84 11.63 -26.04
N PHE A 27 -14.59 10.55 -26.09
CA PHE A 27 -15.38 10.03 -24.97
C PHE A 27 -14.49 9.50 -23.84
N ASN A 28 -13.26 9.99 -23.72
CA ASN A 28 -12.38 9.72 -22.62
C ASN A 28 -12.47 10.91 -21.66
N ASP A 29 -13.46 10.86 -20.79
CA ASP A 29 -13.52 11.66 -19.54
C ASP A 29 -12.37 11.31 -18.58
N GLN A 30 -11.45 10.43 -19.02
CA GLN A 30 -10.29 10.02 -18.25
C GLN A 30 -9.09 10.88 -18.68
N MET A 31 -8.53 11.57 -17.70
CA MET A 31 -7.31 12.34 -17.88
C MET A 31 -6.17 11.42 -18.34
N THR A 32 -5.38 11.85 -19.29
CA THR A 32 -4.14 11.15 -19.67
C THR A 32 -3.09 11.25 -18.55
N ILE A 33 -2.08 10.40 -18.59
CA ILE A 33 -0.97 10.44 -17.62
C ILE A 33 -0.28 11.81 -17.67
N GLU A 34 -0.05 12.36 -18.86
CA GLU A 34 0.56 13.67 -19.05
C GLU A 34 -0.30 14.78 -18.44
N GLU A 35 -1.61 14.72 -18.58
CA GLU A 35 -2.53 15.69 -17.97
C GLU A 35 -2.50 15.62 -16.45
N VAL A 36 -2.47 14.39 -15.88
CA VAL A 36 -2.39 14.19 -14.44
C VAL A 36 -1.14 14.83 -13.84
N PHE A 37 0.02 14.60 -14.46
CA PHE A 37 1.30 15.10 -13.96
C PHE A 37 1.69 16.49 -14.50
N SER A 38 0.84 17.13 -15.29
CA SER A 38 1.07 18.51 -15.74
C SER A 38 0.82 19.55 -14.65
N LYS A 39 -0.04 19.26 -13.65
CA LYS A 39 -0.49 20.22 -12.64
C LYS A 39 -0.41 19.67 -11.22
N ARG A 40 -0.09 20.53 -10.26
CA ARG A 40 -0.05 20.21 -8.81
C ARG A 40 -1.33 19.54 -8.31
N PRO A 41 -2.57 20.07 -8.50
CA PRO A 41 -3.76 19.51 -7.87
C PRO A 41 -4.07 18.09 -8.35
N THR A 42 -3.80 17.76 -9.60
CA THR A 42 -4.04 16.42 -10.16
C THR A 42 -2.98 15.43 -9.70
N THR A 43 -1.72 15.85 -9.62
CA THR A 43 -0.61 15.07 -9.08
C THR A 43 -0.82 14.75 -7.59
N GLU A 44 -1.21 15.75 -6.77
CA GLU A 44 -1.51 15.55 -5.35
C GLU A 44 -2.72 14.63 -5.14
N ARG A 45 -3.75 14.73 -5.97
CA ARG A 45 -4.91 13.83 -5.95
C ARG A 45 -4.52 12.40 -6.29
N PHE A 46 -3.62 12.20 -7.23
CA PHE A 46 -3.11 10.86 -7.55
C PHE A 46 -2.38 10.25 -6.35
N LEU A 47 -1.50 11.02 -5.70
CA LEU A 47 -0.81 10.57 -4.47
C LEU A 47 -1.83 10.26 -3.36
N ALA A 48 -2.83 11.10 -3.16
CA ALA A 48 -3.90 10.83 -2.19
C ALA A 48 -4.66 9.54 -2.50
N GLY A 49 -4.86 9.22 -3.79
CA GLY A 49 -5.42 7.94 -4.23
C GLY A 49 -4.59 6.74 -3.77
N LEU A 50 -3.26 6.86 -3.76
CA LEU A 50 -2.39 5.80 -3.23
C LEU A 50 -2.65 5.54 -1.74
N TYR A 51 -2.81 6.58 -0.93
CA TYR A 51 -3.16 6.42 0.49
C TYR A 51 -4.49 5.70 0.71
N GLY A 52 -5.42 5.81 -0.24
CA GLY A 52 -6.72 5.13 -0.20
C GLY A 52 -6.65 3.60 -0.18
N TYR A 53 -5.53 3.01 -0.58
CA TYR A 53 -5.32 1.56 -0.53
C TYR A 53 -4.85 1.05 0.84
N ILE A 54 -4.48 1.93 1.79
CA ILE A 54 -4.12 1.53 3.16
C ILE A 54 -5.31 0.81 3.79
N PRO A 55 -5.13 -0.41 4.33
CA PRO A 55 -6.24 -1.18 4.89
C PRO A 55 -6.78 -0.58 6.17
N GLU A 56 -8.05 -0.84 6.42
CA GLU A 56 -8.72 -0.59 7.69
C GLU A 56 -8.57 -1.83 8.58
N GLU A 57 -7.47 -1.95 9.28
CA GLU A 57 -7.15 -3.17 10.04
C GLU A 57 -8.14 -3.45 11.18
N ILE A 58 -8.88 -2.44 11.66
CA ILE A 58 -9.82 -2.56 12.79
C ILE A 58 -11.28 -2.65 12.33
N ASN A 59 -11.57 -2.38 11.06
CA ASN A 59 -12.93 -2.44 10.56
C ASN A 59 -13.42 -3.90 10.50
N ALA A 60 -14.40 -4.23 11.35
CA ALA A 60 -14.99 -5.55 11.44
C ALA A 60 -15.62 -6.05 10.13
N TYR A 61 -16.10 -5.13 9.28
CA TYR A 61 -16.69 -5.46 7.97
C TYR A 61 -15.65 -5.65 6.87
N ASP A 62 -14.46 -5.05 7.00
CA ASP A 62 -13.44 -5.02 5.97
C ASP A 62 -12.11 -5.58 6.47
N GLN A 63 -11.96 -6.90 6.41
CA GLN A 63 -10.64 -7.54 6.43
C GLN A 63 -9.85 -7.41 7.75
N SER A 64 -10.53 -7.26 8.89
CA SER A 64 -9.84 -7.34 10.17
C SER A 64 -9.37 -8.76 10.45
N PHE A 65 -8.06 -8.94 10.62
CA PHE A 65 -7.48 -10.20 11.09
C PHE A 65 -7.49 -10.34 12.62
N VAL A 66 -7.94 -9.31 13.34
CA VAL A 66 -7.99 -9.33 14.82
C VAL A 66 -8.80 -10.52 15.34
N PRO A 67 -10.01 -10.83 14.83
CA PRO A 67 -10.78 -11.97 15.29
C PRO A 67 -10.32 -13.33 14.72
N CYS A 68 -9.27 -13.35 13.88
CA CYS A 68 -8.65 -14.61 13.42
C CYS A 68 -7.70 -15.22 14.45
N ALA A 69 -7.47 -14.53 15.57
CA ALA A 69 -6.70 -14.98 16.71
C ALA A 69 -7.59 -15.00 17.97
N ASP A 70 -7.03 -15.30 19.12
CA ASP A 70 -7.73 -15.34 20.39
C ASP A 70 -7.83 -13.98 21.10
N ASP A 71 -7.34 -12.91 20.47
CA ASP A 71 -7.33 -11.55 21.04
C ASP A 71 -8.71 -10.92 21.08
N ALA A 72 -9.59 -11.25 20.12
CA ALA A 72 -10.93 -10.68 20.04
C ALA A 72 -11.92 -11.62 19.35
N TYR A 73 -13.20 -11.42 19.66
CA TYR A 73 -14.31 -12.09 19.01
C TYR A 73 -15.40 -11.06 18.68
N PHE A 74 -15.96 -11.13 17.49
CA PHE A 74 -17.09 -10.30 17.12
C PHE A 74 -18.41 -11.08 17.36
N SER A 75 -19.39 -10.39 17.89
CA SER A 75 -20.73 -10.96 18.14
C SER A 75 -21.59 -11.12 16.87
N TRP A 76 -21.11 -10.66 15.74
CA TRP A 76 -21.81 -10.75 14.46
C TRP A 76 -21.59 -12.12 13.81
N GLU A 77 -22.67 -12.70 13.32
CA GLU A 77 -22.64 -13.97 12.59
C GLU A 77 -22.28 -13.78 11.11
N LYS A 78 -21.81 -14.86 10.49
CA LYS A 78 -21.48 -14.92 9.04
C LYS A 78 -20.39 -13.93 8.62
N MET A 79 -19.33 -13.89 9.39
CA MET A 79 -18.14 -13.10 9.08
C MET A 79 -17.05 -14.00 8.48
N ASP A 80 -16.24 -13.44 7.57
CA ASP A 80 -15.21 -14.20 6.88
C ASP A 80 -14.11 -14.77 7.83
N TYR A 81 -13.88 -14.15 8.98
CA TYR A 81 -12.94 -14.68 9.98
C TYR A 81 -13.35 -16.05 10.53
N GLU A 82 -14.65 -16.38 10.52
CA GLU A 82 -15.15 -17.70 10.95
C GLU A 82 -14.60 -18.82 10.06
N LEU A 83 -14.38 -18.53 8.77
CA LEU A 83 -13.77 -19.48 7.83
C LEU A 83 -12.31 -19.75 8.19
N VAL A 84 -11.58 -18.73 8.64
CA VAL A 84 -10.20 -18.88 9.10
C VAL A 84 -10.17 -19.70 10.39
N ASN A 85 -10.98 -19.33 11.38
CA ASN A 85 -11.02 -19.99 12.68
C ASN A 85 -11.52 -21.44 12.62
N SER A 86 -12.41 -21.76 11.67
CA SER A 86 -12.86 -23.13 11.41
C SER A 86 -11.92 -23.96 10.53
N GLY A 87 -10.84 -23.37 10.02
CA GLY A 87 -9.91 -24.03 9.07
C GLY A 87 -10.53 -24.26 7.68
N SER A 88 -11.65 -23.62 7.37
CA SER A 88 -12.35 -23.77 6.09
C SER A 88 -11.86 -22.78 5.02
N TYR A 89 -11.02 -21.83 5.40
CA TYR A 89 -10.46 -20.85 4.46
C TYR A 89 -9.40 -21.47 3.55
N ASN A 90 -9.59 -21.36 2.24
CA ASN A 90 -8.67 -21.89 1.22
C ASN A 90 -8.71 -21.00 -0.05
N GLN A 91 -7.86 -21.33 -1.04
CA GLN A 91 -7.73 -20.54 -2.28
C GLN A 91 -9.02 -20.42 -3.11
N SER A 92 -9.98 -21.31 -2.92
CA SER A 92 -11.28 -21.33 -3.64
C SER A 92 -12.41 -20.72 -2.79
N THR A 93 -12.09 -20.19 -1.60
CA THR A 93 -13.11 -19.66 -0.71
C THR A 93 -13.70 -18.38 -1.29
N THR A 94 -15.01 -18.41 -1.51
CA THR A 94 -15.82 -17.21 -1.71
C THR A 94 -16.31 -16.74 -0.34
N GLY A 95 -16.39 -15.43 -0.10
CA GLY A 95 -16.83 -14.90 1.20
C GLY A 95 -18.14 -15.51 1.71
N VAL A 96 -18.32 -15.57 3.01
CA VAL A 96 -19.51 -16.20 3.67
C VAL A 96 -20.83 -15.60 3.21
N ARG A 97 -20.80 -14.35 2.75
CA ARG A 97 -22.00 -13.65 2.25
C ARG A 97 -22.25 -13.82 0.76
N GLY A 98 -21.54 -14.73 0.09
CA GLY A 98 -21.68 -14.95 -1.35
C GLY A 98 -21.09 -13.84 -2.21
N GLU A 99 -20.23 -12.99 -1.67
CA GLU A 99 -19.47 -12.01 -2.43
C GLU A 99 -18.39 -12.71 -3.26
N TRP A 100 -18.22 -12.27 -4.50
CA TRP A 100 -17.35 -12.91 -5.50
C TRP A 100 -15.86 -12.87 -5.14
N THR A 101 -15.47 -12.01 -4.22
CA THR A 101 -14.09 -11.91 -3.73
C THR A 101 -14.07 -12.08 -2.23
N PRO A 102 -13.28 -13.02 -1.70
CA PRO A 102 -13.05 -13.10 -0.26
C PRO A 102 -12.50 -11.76 0.22
N LYS A 103 -13.07 -11.20 1.27
CA LYS A 103 -12.56 -9.93 1.85
C LYS A 103 -11.10 -10.03 2.27
N PHE A 104 -10.61 -11.24 2.57
CA PHE A 104 -9.22 -11.53 2.87
C PHE A 104 -8.33 -11.78 1.63
N ASN A 105 -8.81 -11.51 0.41
CA ASN A 105 -7.98 -11.64 -0.80
C ASN A 105 -7.65 -10.27 -1.42
N PRO A 106 -6.69 -9.54 -0.86
CA PRO A 106 -6.28 -8.23 -1.38
C PRO A 106 -5.29 -8.32 -2.54
N TRP A 107 -5.07 -9.49 -3.15
CA TRP A 107 -4.08 -9.70 -4.21
C TRP A 107 -4.17 -8.66 -5.32
N SER A 108 -5.31 -8.61 -5.99
CA SER A 108 -5.52 -7.66 -7.10
C SER A 108 -5.48 -6.22 -6.63
N LYS A 109 -6.09 -5.91 -5.47
CA LYS A 109 -6.10 -4.57 -4.88
C LYS A 109 -4.69 -4.03 -4.70
N TYR A 110 -3.80 -4.81 -4.09
CA TYR A 110 -2.45 -4.32 -3.81
C TYR A 110 -1.55 -4.31 -5.04
N TYR A 111 -1.70 -5.25 -5.99
CA TYR A 111 -0.95 -5.14 -7.25
C TYR A 111 -1.36 -3.94 -8.09
N VAL A 112 -2.64 -3.55 -8.08
CA VAL A 112 -3.09 -2.29 -8.68
C VAL A 112 -2.46 -1.09 -7.97
N ALA A 113 -2.46 -1.07 -6.63
CA ALA A 113 -1.83 0.00 -5.85
C ALA A 113 -0.31 0.10 -6.10
N ILE A 114 0.37 -1.03 -6.21
CA ILE A 114 1.80 -1.11 -6.53
C ILE A 114 2.08 -0.53 -7.92
N ASN A 115 1.27 -0.92 -8.92
CA ASN A 115 1.41 -0.39 -10.27
C ASN A 115 1.17 1.12 -10.34
N GLN A 116 0.14 1.60 -9.65
CA GLN A 116 -0.13 3.05 -9.55
C GLN A 116 1.01 3.79 -8.84
N ALA A 117 1.56 3.24 -7.75
CA ALA A 117 2.70 3.84 -7.06
C ALA A 117 3.95 3.88 -7.97
N THR A 118 4.20 2.81 -8.75
CA THR A 118 5.29 2.78 -9.73
C THR A 118 5.07 3.82 -10.83
N THR A 119 3.85 3.95 -11.34
CA THR A 119 3.49 5.01 -12.31
C THR A 119 3.73 6.39 -11.72
N PHE A 120 3.31 6.64 -10.47
CA PHE A 120 3.56 7.92 -9.80
C PHE A 120 5.06 8.23 -9.70
N ILE A 121 5.86 7.27 -9.27
CA ILE A 121 7.32 7.42 -9.14
C ILE A 121 7.98 7.75 -10.49
N ALA A 122 7.50 7.13 -11.56
CA ALA A 122 8.04 7.33 -12.91
C ALA A 122 7.73 8.74 -13.47
N HIS A 123 6.57 9.32 -13.13
CA HIS A 123 6.08 10.53 -13.79
C HIS A 123 6.10 11.79 -12.91
N ILE A 124 6.32 11.70 -11.59
CA ILE A 124 6.25 12.86 -10.68
C ILE A 124 7.19 14.00 -11.08
N ASP A 125 8.33 13.71 -11.69
CA ASP A 125 9.31 14.69 -12.13
C ASP A 125 8.82 15.58 -13.30
N GLU A 126 7.73 15.19 -13.96
CA GLU A 126 7.07 15.95 -15.02
C GLU A 126 6.27 17.14 -14.45
N CYS A 127 5.83 17.08 -13.20
CA CYS A 127 5.07 18.16 -12.57
C CYS A 127 5.95 19.37 -12.24
N LYS A 128 5.96 20.35 -13.14
CA LYS A 128 6.78 21.56 -12.98
C LYS A 128 6.18 22.60 -12.01
N GLU A 129 4.92 22.44 -11.61
CA GLU A 129 4.29 23.28 -10.58
C GLU A 129 4.75 22.94 -9.16
N LEU A 130 5.35 21.76 -8.97
CA LEU A 130 5.98 21.34 -7.72
C LEU A 130 7.46 21.73 -7.71
N THR A 131 7.98 22.13 -6.54
CA THR A 131 9.42 22.31 -6.34
C THR A 131 10.17 20.98 -6.41
N GLY A 132 11.48 21.01 -6.58
CA GLY A 132 12.29 19.78 -6.54
C GLY A 132 12.16 19.02 -5.23
N GLU A 133 12.16 19.75 -4.10
CA GLU A 133 12.00 19.16 -2.76
C GLU A 133 10.63 18.50 -2.57
N GLU A 134 9.56 19.18 -2.99
CA GLU A 134 8.20 18.60 -2.93
C GLU A 134 8.08 17.33 -3.76
N ARG A 135 8.67 17.30 -4.98
CA ARG A 135 8.67 16.09 -5.81
C ARG A 135 9.42 14.94 -5.13
N GLU A 136 10.59 15.19 -4.55
CA GLU A 136 11.37 14.16 -3.86
C GLU A 136 10.62 13.61 -2.64
N VAL A 137 9.97 14.46 -1.84
CA VAL A 137 9.16 14.02 -0.69
C VAL A 137 7.97 13.18 -1.16
N MET A 138 7.21 13.62 -2.17
CA MET A 138 6.07 12.87 -2.70
C MET A 138 6.50 11.55 -3.34
N LYS A 139 7.65 11.53 -4.01
CA LYS A 139 8.28 10.31 -4.55
C LYS A 139 8.63 9.32 -3.44
N ALA A 140 9.19 9.82 -2.34
CA ALA A 140 9.50 9.00 -1.18
C ALA A 140 8.25 8.44 -0.50
N GLU A 141 7.16 9.20 -0.43
CA GLU A 141 5.87 8.70 0.05
C GLU A 141 5.34 7.57 -0.84
N ALA A 142 5.37 7.75 -2.15
CA ALA A 142 4.92 6.73 -3.10
C ALA A 142 5.79 5.44 -3.01
N ARG A 143 7.11 5.57 -2.83
CA ARG A 143 8.02 4.43 -2.58
C ARG A 143 7.67 3.70 -1.29
N PHE A 144 7.45 4.44 -0.21
CA PHE A 144 7.02 3.84 1.05
C PHE A 144 5.69 3.10 0.89
N LEU A 145 4.68 3.70 0.26
CA LEU A 145 3.37 3.09 0.04
C LEU A 145 3.47 1.83 -0.83
N ARG A 146 4.28 1.85 -1.89
CA ARG A 146 4.58 0.68 -2.72
C ARG A 146 5.14 -0.47 -1.89
N ALA A 147 6.17 -0.18 -1.09
CA ALA A 147 6.79 -1.16 -0.19
C ALA A 147 5.81 -1.69 0.86
N TYR A 148 4.94 -0.83 1.39
CA TYR A 148 3.91 -1.20 2.33
C TYR A 148 2.89 -2.17 1.71
N TYR A 149 2.48 -1.96 0.47
CA TYR A 149 1.56 -2.88 -0.24
C TYR A 149 2.24 -4.21 -0.57
N TYR A 150 3.50 -4.20 -0.96
CA TYR A 150 4.28 -5.43 -1.10
C TYR A 150 4.40 -6.18 0.23
N PHE A 151 4.62 -5.49 1.34
CA PHE A 151 4.66 -6.12 2.65
C PHE A 151 3.32 -6.76 3.05
N ASN A 152 2.20 -6.11 2.75
CA ASN A 152 0.87 -6.69 2.99
C ASN A 152 0.63 -7.96 2.15
N LEU A 153 1.05 -7.97 0.88
CA LEU A 153 1.03 -9.18 0.06
C LEU A 153 1.94 -10.26 0.64
N PHE A 154 3.18 -9.90 1.01
CA PHE A 154 4.15 -10.84 1.58
C PHE A 154 3.66 -11.46 2.90
N LYS A 155 3.03 -10.68 3.79
CA LYS A 155 2.44 -11.21 5.02
C LYS A 155 1.40 -12.29 4.77
N GLN A 156 0.60 -12.15 3.72
CA GLN A 156 -0.56 -13.00 3.47
C GLN A 156 -0.23 -14.17 2.54
N TYR A 157 0.63 -13.97 1.56
CA TYR A 157 0.90 -14.96 0.51
C TYR A 157 2.33 -15.54 0.55
N GLY A 158 3.18 -15.07 1.47
CA GLY A 158 4.60 -15.39 1.48
C GLY A 158 5.35 -14.75 0.32
N PRO A 159 6.31 -15.46 -0.29
CA PRO A 159 7.04 -14.97 -1.46
C PRO A 159 6.10 -14.60 -2.60
N ILE A 160 6.35 -13.44 -3.20
CA ILE A 160 5.52 -12.83 -4.23
C ILE A 160 6.39 -12.41 -5.42
N TYR A 161 5.75 -12.03 -6.53
CA TYR A 161 6.43 -11.44 -7.67
C TYR A 161 6.68 -9.95 -7.43
N LEU A 162 7.88 -9.48 -7.74
CA LEU A 162 8.28 -8.07 -7.64
C LEU A 162 8.40 -7.46 -9.03
N TRP A 163 7.62 -6.43 -9.29
CA TRP A 163 7.75 -5.62 -10.51
C TRP A 163 8.90 -4.62 -10.44
N TYR A 164 9.47 -4.39 -9.23
CA TYR A 164 10.48 -3.35 -8.99
C TYR A 164 10.02 -1.97 -9.48
N ASP A 165 10.79 -1.36 -10.39
CA ASP A 165 10.46 -0.07 -10.99
C ASP A 165 9.75 -0.21 -12.36
N GLN A 166 9.33 -1.41 -12.74
CA GLN A 166 8.62 -1.65 -13.98
C GLN A 166 7.12 -1.43 -13.80
N ILE A 167 6.53 -0.61 -14.67
CA ILE A 167 5.08 -0.53 -14.78
C ILE A 167 4.59 -1.85 -15.38
N ALA A 168 3.57 -2.44 -14.76
CA ALA A 168 3.05 -3.73 -15.19
C ALA A 168 2.51 -3.67 -16.62
N ASP A 169 3.02 -4.56 -17.48
CA ASP A 169 2.52 -4.74 -18.82
C ASP A 169 1.46 -5.85 -18.84
N LEU A 170 0.24 -5.49 -19.23
CA LEU A 170 -0.88 -6.43 -19.36
C LEU A 170 -0.67 -7.47 -20.47
N ALA A 171 0.29 -7.25 -21.39
CA ALA A 171 0.65 -8.19 -22.44
C ALA A 171 1.59 -9.32 -21.98
N ILE A 172 2.17 -9.20 -20.77
CA ILE A 172 3.03 -10.26 -20.21
C ILE A 172 2.18 -11.48 -19.91
N LYS A 173 2.56 -12.62 -20.48
CA LYS A 173 1.92 -13.90 -20.22
C LYS A 173 2.21 -14.36 -18.79
N SER A 174 1.20 -14.86 -18.11
CA SER A 174 1.30 -15.37 -16.73
C SER A 174 2.36 -16.48 -16.55
N GLU A 175 2.71 -17.18 -17.62
CA GLU A 175 3.72 -18.24 -17.63
C GLU A 175 5.15 -17.75 -17.36
N VAL A 176 5.39 -16.43 -17.55
CA VAL A 176 6.70 -15.80 -17.33
C VAL A 176 6.83 -15.23 -15.91
N ILE A 177 5.72 -15.14 -15.18
CA ILE A 177 5.67 -14.54 -13.84
C ILE A 177 5.96 -15.64 -12.81
N ASP A 178 7.11 -15.55 -12.16
CA ASP A 178 7.50 -16.46 -11.08
C ASP A 178 7.65 -15.69 -9.75
N ARG A 179 7.61 -16.41 -8.63
CA ARG A 179 7.77 -15.80 -7.31
C ARG A 179 9.25 -15.49 -7.05
N ASN A 180 9.50 -14.29 -6.56
CA ASN A 180 10.79 -13.95 -5.98
C ASN A 180 11.01 -14.74 -4.68
N THR A 181 12.25 -14.88 -4.26
CA THR A 181 12.56 -15.52 -2.98
C THR A 181 12.16 -14.65 -1.79
N VAL A 182 12.02 -15.24 -0.60
CA VAL A 182 11.81 -14.52 0.65
C VAL A 182 12.82 -13.39 0.83
N ASP A 183 14.12 -13.69 0.61
CA ASP A 183 15.18 -12.71 0.83
C ASP A 183 15.15 -11.58 -0.20
N GLU A 184 14.78 -11.85 -1.46
CA GLU A 184 14.57 -10.82 -2.47
C GLU A 184 13.38 -9.92 -2.12
N CYS A 185 12.24 -10.52 -1.70
CA CYS A 185 11.07 -9.75 -1.30
C CYS A 185 11.38 -8.85 -0.11
N VAL A 186 11.97 -9.40 0.94
CA VAL A 186 12.31 -8.65 2.16
C VAL A 186 13.35 -7.57 1.86
N GLY A 187 14.39 -7.91 1.09
CA GLY A 187 15.47 -6.99 0.72
C GLY A 187 14.94 -5.78 -0.07
N PHE A 188 14.05 -6.00 -1.03
CA PHE A 188 13.43 -4.91 -1.79
C PHE A 188 12.54 -4.04 -0.89
N ILE A 189 11.63 -4.66 -0.13
CA ILE A 189 10.67 -3.94 0.71
C ILE A 189 11.40 -3.10 1.77
N GLU A 190 12.39 -3.67 2.48
CA GLU A 190 13.11 -2.96 3.53
C GLU A 190 13.97 -1.83 2.98
N LYS A 191 14.58 -2.05 1.80
CA LYS A 191 15.39 -1.04 1.12
C LYS A 191 14.54 0.16 0.69
N GLU A 192 13.38 -0.06 0.06
CA GLU A 192 12.48 1.02 -0.33
C GLU A 192 12.03 1.84 0.88
N MET A 193 11.71 1.19 2.00
CA MET A 193 11.34 1.88 3.24
C MET A 193 12.51 2.66 3.84
N TYR A 194 13.73 2.11 3.79
CA TYR A 194 14.92 2.78 4.27
C TYR A 194 15.26 4.01 3.43
N ASP A 195 15.25 3.87 2.10
CA ASP A 195 15.52 4.97 1.17
C ASP A 195 14.48 6.09 1.32
N ALA A 196 13.21 5.75 1.43
CA ALA A 196 12.15 6.72 1.71
C ALA A 196 12.39 7.47 3.02
N ALA A 197 12.83 6.76 4.07
CA ALA A 197 13.14 7.38 5.37
C ALA A 197 14.29 8.40 5.31
N GLN A 198 15.17 8.35 4.31
CA GLN A 198 16.24 9.34 4.18
C GLN A 198 15.69 10.71 3.70
N ILE A 199 14.56 10.71 2.99
CA ILE A 199 13.97 11.88 2.35
C ILE A 199 12.77 12.41 3.16
N LEU A 200 11.95 11.51 3.69
CA LEU A 200 10.74 11.88 4.42
C LEU A 200 11.02 12.76 5.64
N PRO A 201 10.15 13.74 5.94
CA PRO A 201 10.30 14.64 7.08
C PRO A 201 10.19 13.87 8.41
N LYS A 202 10.89 14.32 9.45
CA LYS A 202 10.78 13.74 10.80
C LYS A 202 9.37 13.92 11.38
N THR A 203 8.78 15.09 11.16
CA THR A 203 7.46 15.50 11.66
C THR A 203 6.68 16.20 10.57
N ILE A 204 5.36 16.16 10.66
CA ILE A 204 4.47 16.91 9.77
C ILE A 204 4.55 18.39 10.16
N GLN A 205 4.95 19.25 9.22
CA GLN A 205 5.13 20.68 9.45
C GLN A 205 3.79 21.42 9.56
N ASP A 206 2.80 21.05 8.75
CA ASP A 206 1.44 21.58 8.81
C ASP A 206 0.44 20.45 9.14
N PRO A 207 0.19 20.19 10.44
CA PRO A 207 -0.75 19.16 10.85
C PRO A 207 -2.20 19.44 10.44
N THR A 208 -2.56 20.69 10.16
CA THR A 208 -3.93 21.05 9.77
C THR A 208 -4.27 20.50 8.40
N THR A 209 -3.33 20.57 7.48
CA THR A 209 -3.53 20.18 6.07
C THR A 209 -2.99 18.78 5.78
N TRP A 210 -1.88 18.39 6.42
CA TRP A 210 -1.08 17.22 6.02
C TRP A 210 -1.01 16.10 7.06
N MET A 211 -1.88 16.16 8.10
CA MET A 211 -1.94 15.07 9.09
C MET A 211 -2.22 13.74 8.41
N GLY A 212 -1.44 12.71 8.81
CA GLY A 212 -1.55 11.37 8.22
C GLY A 212 -0.64 11.09 7.03
N ARG A 213 0.09 12.08 6.50
CA ARG A 213 1.15 11.83 5.51
C ARG A 213 2.32 11.06 6.15
N MET A 214 3.04 10.33 5.31
CA MET A 214 4.15 9.48 5.77
C MET A 214 5.32 10.31 6.25
N THR A 215 5.89 9.88 7.37
CA THR A 215 7.06 10.49 8.01
C THR A 215 8.25 9.55 8.00
N LYS A 216 9.43 10.07 8.31
CA LYS A 216 10.64 9.26 8.54
C LYS A 216 10.38 8.15 9.57
N GLY A 217 9.68 8.47 10.65
CA GLY A 217 9.32 7.50 11.68
C GLY A 217 8.38 6.41 11.18
N ALA A 218 7.42 6.77 10.33
CA ALA A 218 6.53 5.81 9.68
C ALA A 218 7.33 4.79 8.84
N ALA A 219 8.26 5.27 8.03
CA ALA A 219 9.08 4.42 7.17
C ALA A 219 10.03 3.51 7.97
N LEU A 220 10.70 4.05 9.00
CA LEU A 220 11.58 3.25 9.88
C LEU A 220 10.81 2.25 10.74
N GLY A 221 9.65 2.65 11.26
CA GLY A 221 8.79 1.77 12.06
C GLY A 221 8.27 0.58 11.24
N MET A 222 7.82 0.82 10.01
CA MET A 222 7.39 -0.27 9.13
C MET A 222 8.56 -1.14 8.68
N ARG A 223 9.73 -0.55 8.40
CA ARG A 223 10.97 -1.31 8.12
C ARG A 223 11.31 -2.26 9.27
N SER A 224 11.23 -1.79 10.50
CA SER A 224 11.46 -2.62 11.69
C SER A 224 10.50 -3.81 11.74
N ARG A 225 9.19 -3.58 11.47
CA ARG A 225 8.19 -4.66 11.40
C ARG A 225 8.49 -5.68 10.30
N VAL A 226 8.92 -5.23 9.11
CA VAL A 226 9.31 -6.12 7.99
C VAL A 226 10.45 -7.02 8.40
N LEU A 227 11.52 -6.46 8.96
CA LEU A 227 12.71 -7.22 9.35
C LEU A 227 12.41 -8.18 10.51
N LEU A 228 11.62 -7.77 11.50
CA LEU A 228 11.17 -8.64 12.58
C LEU A 228 10.30 -9.79 12.06
N PHE A 229 9.39 -9.48 11.11
CA PHE A 229 8.55 -10.48 10.47
C PHE A 229 9.38 -11.53 9.73
N ALA A 230 10.42 -11.11 9.02
CA ALA A 230 11.31 -11.96 8.24
C ALA A 230 12.31 -12.75 9.09
N ALA A 231 12.59 -12.31 10.33
CA ALA A 231 13.46 -13.02 11.26
C ALA A 231 12.80 -14.24 11.90
N ARG A 232 11.45 -14.33 11.87
CA ARG A 232 10.71 -15.44 12.48
C ARG A 232 11.01 -16.78 11.79
N PRO A 233 10.93 -17.91 12.50
CA PRO A 233 11.28 -19.23 11.97
C PRO A 233 10.64 -19.56 10.63
N LEU A 234 9.38 -19.16 10.40
CA LEU A 234 8.66 -19.42 9.14
C LEU A 234 9.39 -18.88 7.91
N PHE A 235 10.01 -17.69 8.01
CA PHE A 235 10.72 -17.01 6.93
C PHE A 235 12.24 -17.05 7.08
N ASN A 236 12.74 -17.75 8.09
CA ASN A 236 14.16 -17.85 8.42
C ASN A 236 14.56 -19.31 8.64
N GLY A 237 14.48 -20.11 7.58
CA GLY A 237 14.89 -21.50 7.59
C GLY A 237 13.82 -22.50 8.05
N GLY A 238 12.61 -22.05 8.37
CA GLY A 238 11.45 -22.90 8.71
C GLY A 238 11.51 -23.55 10.08
N GLY A 239 12.53 -23.26 10.88
CA GLY A 239 12.70 -23.86 12.21
C GLY A 239 12.61 -25.41 12.20
N SER A 240 12.05 -25.99 13.25
CA SER A 240 11.88 -27.44 13.40
C SER A 240 10.84 -28.05 12.44
N ILE A 241 9.90 -27.24 11.96
CA ILE A 241 8.84 -27.71 11.05
C ILE A 241 9.27 -27.75 9.58
N GLY A 242 10.43 -27.15 9.23
CA GLY A 242 10.97 -27.18 7.87
C GLY A 242 10.08 -26.58 6.80
N TYR A 243 9.24 -25.58 7.15
CA TYR A 243 8.33 -24.95 6.21
C TYR A 243 9.09 -24.37 5.02
N GLY A 244 8.56 -24.61 3.81
CA GLY A 244 9.18 -24.13 2.57
C GLY A 244 10.44 -24.89 2.12
N ARG A 245 10.89 -25.90 2.86
CA ARG A 245 12.01 -26.75 2.41
C ARG A 245 11.67 -27.47 1.10
N GLY A 246 12.60 -27.41 0.14
CA GLY A 246 12.43 -28.00 -1.18
C GLY A 246 11.49 -27.24 -2.12
N MET A 247 10.88 -26.15 -1.69
CA MET A 247 10.14 -25.26 -2.60
C MET A 247 11.13 -24.45 -3.42
N VAL A 248 11.06 -24.60 -4.73
CA VAL A 248 11.91 -23.89 -5.70
C VAL A 248 11.06 -23.15 -6.71
N ASN A 249 11.62 -22.10 -7.29
CA ASN A 249 11.03 -21.41 -8.44
C ASN A 249 11.30 -22.18 -9.75
N HIS A 250 10.85 -21.68 -10.90
CA HIS A 250 11.05 -22.31 -12.21
C HIS A 250 12.54 -22.50 -12.58
N GLU A 251 13.43 -21.67 -12.05
CA GLU A 251 14.88 -21.76 -12.25
C GLU A 251 15.55 -22.77 -11.29
N GLY A 252 14.78 -23.42 -10.42
CA GLY A 252 15.29 -24.32 -9.41
C GLY A 252 15.89 -23.64 -8.18
N LYS A 253 15.72 -22.33 -8.02
CA LYS A 253 16.21 -21.56 -6.87
C LYS A 253 15.27 -21.73 -5.68
N PRO A 254 15.80 -22.04 -4.46
CA PRO A 254 14.98 -22.13 -3.26
C PRO A 254 14.24 -20.82 -2.99
N ILE A 255 12.90 -20.88 -2.84
CA ILE A 255 12.06 -19.71 -2.60
C ILE A 255 12.17 -19.27 -1.13
N PHE A 256 12.33 -20.23 -0.20
CA PHE A 256 12.53 -19.97 1.22
C PHE A 256 13.99 -20.23 1.63
N PRO A 257 14.51 -19.50 2.64
CA PRO A 257 15.82 -19.82 3.23
C PRO A 257 15.86 -21.25 3.74
N GLN A 258 16.94 -21.98 3.45
CA GLN A 258 17.09 -23.39 3.81
C GLN A 258 17.77 -23.58 5.19
N GLY A 259 18.23 -22.52 5.82
CA GLY A 259 18.85 -22.51 7.15
C GLY A 259 18.52 -21.23 7.90
N GLU A 260 18.66 -21.27 9.23
CA GLU A 260 18.43 -20.11 10.08
C GLU A 260 19.63 -19.14 10.01
N ASP A 261 19.32 -17.85 9.86
CA ASP A 261 20.27 -16.74 9.98
C ASP A 261 19.94 -15.89 11.20
N LEU A 262 20.70 -16.03 12.28
CA LEU A 262 20.53 -15.27 13.51
C LEU A 262 20.76 -13.75 13.32
N ASN A 263 21.51 -13.34 12.28
CA ASN A 263 21.73 -11.93 11.99
C ASN A 263 20.42 -11.21 11.61
N LYS A 264 19.39 -11.91 11.14
CA LYS A 264 18.07 -11.32 10.87
C LYS A 264 17.44 -10.71 12.13
N TRP A 265 17.64 -11.34 13.29
CA TRP A 265 17.20 -10.79 14.58
C TRP A 265 17.98 -9.53 14.96
N THR A 266 19.29 -9.53 14.75
CA THR A 266 20.15 -8.36 14.98
C THR A 266 19.71 -7.18 14.11
N LYS A 267 19.51 -7.41 12.81
CA LYS A 267 19.02 -6.37 11.88
C LYS A 267 17.65 -5.83 12.28
N ALA A 268 16.75 -6.68 12.77
CA ALA A 268 15.45 -6.25 13.25
C ALA A 268 15.56 -5.35 14.50
N ALA A 269 16.44 -5.72 15.44
CA ALA A 269 16.69 -4.93 16.64
C ALA A 269 17.34 -3.57 16.32
N GLU A 270 18.30 -3.54 15.41
CA GLU A 270 18.94 -2.29 14.92
C GLU A 270 17.91 -1.38 14.24
N ALA A 271 17.03 -1.94 13.41
CA ALA A 271 15.97 -1.16 12.77
C ALA A 271 14.97 -0.58 13.78
N ALA A 272 14.60 -1.32 14.82
CA ALA A 272 13.77 -0.81 15.91
C ALA A 272 14.47 0.32 16.67
N LYS A 273 15.78 0.14 16.94
CA LYS A 273 16.59 1.17 17.58
C LYS A 273 16.62 2.48 16.78
N MET A 274 16.66 2.42 15.46
CA MET A 274 16.62 3.62 14.61
C MET A 274 15.36 4.48 14.85
N VAL A 275 14.21 3.85 15.18
CA VAL A 275 12.98 4.58 15.52
C VAL A 275 13.12 5.28 16.86
N ILE A 276 13.69 4.59 17.85
CA ILE A 276 13.96 5.16 19.18
C ILE A 276 14.92 6.34 19.08
N ASP A 277 16.00 6.19 18.31
CA ASP A 277 17.05 7.20 18.13
C ASP A 277 16.56 8.46 17.36
N LEU A 278 15.38 8.42 16.73
CA LEU A 278 14.77 9.64 16.17
C LEU A 278 14.41 10.66 17.22
N ASP A 279 14.13 10.21 18.46
CA ASP A 279 13.69 11.04 19.60
C ASP A 279 12.47 11.92 19.28
N VAL A 280 11.55 11.38 18.48
CA VAL A 280 10.28 12.03 18.10
C VAL A 280 9.12 11.45 18.90
N TYR A 281 9.15 10.14 19.15
CA TYR A 281 8.08 9.40 19.79
C TYR A 281 8.42 9.14 21.26
N LYS A 282 7.38 9.18 22.12
CA LYS A 282 7.52 8.97 23.56
C LYS A 282 6.29 8.23 24.07
N LEU A 283 6.46 7.48 25.14
CA LEU A 283 5.31 6.90 25.82
C LEU A 283 4.39 8.02 26.32
N HIS A 284 3.10 7.83 26.12
CA HIS A 284 2.09 8.79 26.56
C HIS A 284 1.84 8.67 28.07
N PHE A 285 1.81 9.80 28.75
CA PHE A 285 1.54 9.86 30.18
C PHE A 285 0.45 10.88 30.47
N ASN A 286 -0.60 10.44 31.18
CA ASN A 286 -1.60 11.36 31.71
C ASN A 286 -0.94 12.40 32.64
N LYS A 287 -1.22 13.68 32.38
CA LYS A 287 -0.57 14.82 33.08
C LYS A 287 -1.37 15.36 34.24
N THR A 288 -2.64 14.96 34.38
CA THR A 288 -3.58 15.54 35.34
C THR A 288 -3.84 14.64 36.55
N GLU A 289 -3.73 13.33 36.35
CA GLU A 289 -3.99 12.37 37.44
C GLU A 289 -2.78 12.25 38.39
N THR A 290 -3.05 12.25 39.68
CA THR A 290 -2.04 12.20 40.74
C THR A 290 -1.89 10.81 41.36
N ASP A 291 -2.97 10.03 41.41
CA ASP A 291 -2.90 8.64 41.87
C ASP A 291 -2.09 7.79 40.83
N PRO A 292 -1.05 7.08 41.31
CA PRO A 292 -0.17 6.33 40.37
C PRO A 292 -0.89 5.26 39.55
N VAL A 293 -1.88 4.58 40.17
CA VAL A 293 -2.63 3.49 39.50
C VAL A 293 -3.57 4.08 38.44
N LEU A 294 -4.35 5.08 38.85
CA LEU A 294 -5.27 5.77 37.92
C LEU A 294 -4.51 6.47 36.80
N LYS A 295 -3.36 7.06 37.12
CA LYS A 295 -2.47 7.67 36.11
C LYS A 295 -2.01 6.66 35.07
N ALA A 296 -1.57 5.47 35.47
CA ALA A 296 -1.17 4.42 34.56
C ALA A 296 -2.35 3.96 33.68
N MET A 297 -3.52 3.73 34.31
CA MET A 297 -4.74 3.35 33.57
C MET A 297 -5.19 4.42 32.58
N ASN A 298 -5.19 5.67 32.99
CA ASN A 298 -5.56 6.79 32.10
C ASN A 298 -4.54 6.97 30.98
N SER A 299 -3.24 6.90 31.27
CA SER A 299 -2.20 6.97 30.25
C SER A 299 -2.43 5.91 29.16
N TYR A 300 -2.66 4.65 29.54
CA TYR A 300 -2.94 3.58 28.59
C TYR A 300 -4.23 3.83 27.79
N ARG A 301 -5.32 4.26 28.45
CA ARG A 301 -6.59 4.54 27.78
C ARG A 301 -6.49 5.69 26.78
N GLU A 302 -5.79 6.75 27.15
CA GLU A 302 -5.64 7.96 26.34
C GLU A 302 -4.91 7.71 25.03
N VAL A 303 -3.99 6.73 24.97
CA VAL A 303 -3.35 6.32 23.69
C VAL A 303 -4.39 5.97 22.61
N PHE A 304 -5.53 5.39 23.00
CA PHE A 304 -6.60 4.98 22.09
C PHE A 304 -7.75 5.99 21.99
N THR A 305 -7.91 6.88 22.94
CA THR A 305 -9.04 7.83 22.97
C THR A 305 -8.66 9.22 22.50
N GLU A 306 -7.39 9.60 22.58
CA GLU A 306 -6.91 10.84 22.00
C GLU A 306 -6.73 10.69 20.49
N LYS A 307 -7.16 11.72 19.76
CA LYS A 307 -7.07 11.73 18.29
C LYS A 307 -5.63 11.63 17.79
N TRP A 308 -4.68 12.20 18.52
CA TRP A 308 -3.25 12.12 18.26
C TRP A 308 -2.45 12.28 19.54
N ASN A 309 -1.44 11.46 19.73
CA ASN A 309 -0.53 11.53 20.88
C ASN A 309 0.90 11.15 20.50
N GLU A 310 1.80 11.22 21.46
CA GLU A 310 3.25 11.04 21.24
C GLU A 310 3.66 9.61 20.86
N GLU A 311 2.81 8.61 21.05
CA GLU A 311 3.08 7.21 20.67
C GLU A 311 2.73 6.89 19.22
N LEU A 312 1.85 7.70 18.58
CA LEU A 312 1.35 7.40 17.26
C LEU A 312 2.40 7.68 16.19
N ILE A 313 2.79 6.63 15.47
CA ILE A 313 3.75 6.69 14.36
C ILE A 313 3.02 6.82 13.02
N ILE A 314 1.99 6.02 12.82
CA ILE A 314 1.10 6.03 11.66
C ILE A 314 -0.33 5.89 12.15
N ALA A 315 -1.22 6.75 11.66
CA ALA A 315 -2.65 6.61 11.87
C ALA A 315 -3.40 6.95 10.58
N ARG A 316 -4.45 6.18 10.30
CA ARG A 316 -5.43 6.50 9.27
C ARG A 316 -6.63 7.15 9.95
N TYR A 317 -6.99 8.35 9.51
CA TYR A 317 -8.19 9.04 9.95
C TYR A 317 -9.34 8.83 8.97
N TYR A 318 -10.54 8.85 9.52
CA TYR A 318 -11.81 8.81 8.79
C TYR A 318 -12.52 10.15 8.95
#